data_aca9be877bd3f348e08a092aa298f7f3
#
_entry.id   aca9be877bd3f348e08a092aa298f7f3
#
_cell.length_a   1.000
_cell.length_b   1.000
_cell.length_c   1.000
_cell.angle_alpha   90.00
_cell.angle_beta   90.00
_cell.angle_gamma   90.00
#
_symmetry.space_group_name_H-M   'P 1'
#
loop_
_entity.id
_entity.type
_entity.pdbx_description
1 polymer ?
#
loop_
_entity_poly.entity_id
_entity_poly.type
_entity_poly.pdbx_seq_one_letter_code
_entity_poly.pdbx_strand_id
1 'polypeptide(L)'
;MKVLKNQIMKKTSLFICTLLFISSIVFYPKITFAYPFWAQQNYESPREATGKIVCANCHLAQMPTIAELPQSVGADSVFKAVVKIPYKNDLKEIGADASEVPLQVGALVMLPDGFKLAPQERWTEEIKEETEGVYFTNYSEDKDNIIIVGPLPGDTLSLIHI
;
A
#
# COMPACT_ATOMS: atom_id res chain seq x y z
N MET A 1 25.56 14.82 54.84
CA MET A 1 24.70 15.60 53.90
C MET A 1 25.08 15.41 52.42
N LYS A 2 26.34 15.50 52.01
CA LYS A 2 26.76 15.32 50.58
C LYS A 2 26.45 13.92 50.00
N VAL A 3 26.60 12.83 50.74
CA VAL A 3 26.37 11.46 50.29
C VAL A 3 24.89 11.20 49.97
N LEU A 4 24.00 11.68 50.84
CA LEU A 4 22.54 11.55 50.62
C LEU A 4 22.07 12.32 49.38
N LYS A 5 22.58 13.53 49.18
CA LYS A 5 22.28 14.35 47.98
C LYS A 5 22.75 13.67 46.69
N ASN A 6 23.93 13.03 46.70
CA ASN A 6 24.45 12.28 45.54
C ASN A 6 23.61 11.04 45.21
N GLN A 7 23.11 10.32 46.21
CA GLN A 7 22.25 9.15 46.03
C GLN A 7 20.88 9.56 45.47
N ILE A 8 20.30 10.66 45.94
CA ILE A 8 19.03 11.18 45.42
C ILE A 8 19.21 11.62 43.95
N MET A 9 20.26 12.35 43.60
CA MET A 9 20.54 12.77 42.23
C MET A 9 20.72 11.60 41.26
N LYS A 10 21.39 10.51 41.68
CA LYS A 10 21.54 9.31 40.84
C LYS A 10 20.22 8.59 40.60
N LYS A 11 19.34 8.50 41.62
CA LYS A 11 18.02 7.88 41.47
C LYS A 11 17.09 8.73 40.58
N THR A 12 17.09 10.05 40.72
CA THR A 12 16.32 10.93 39.86
C THR A 12 16.80 10.93 38.40
N SER A 13 18.12 10.91 38.18
CA SER A 13 18.71 10.78 36.84
C SER A 13 18.31 9.47 36.18
N LEU A 14 18.41 8.33 36.91
CA LEU A 14 17.98 7.03 36.37
C LEU A 14 16.49 7.02 36.03
N PHE A 15 15.66 7.59 36.90
CA PHE A 15 14.21 7.69 36.64
C PHE A 15 13.89 8.54 35.39
N ILE A 16 14.56 9.68 35.22
CA ILE A 16 14.39 10.52 34.03
C ILE A 16 14.84 9.78 32.78
N CYS A 17 15.98 9.07 32.80
CA CYS A 17 16.46 8.30 31.66
C CYS A 17 15.51 7.16 31.28
N THR A 18 14.94 6.46 32.26
CA THR A 18 13.92 5.41 31.98
C THR A 18 12.63 6.01 31.42
N LEU A 19 12.21 7.15 31.88
CA LEU A 19 11.01 7.83 31.40
C LEU A 19 11.19 8.32 29.94
N LEU A 20 12.36 8.86 29.62
CA LEU A 20 12.72 9.26 28.26
C LEU A 20 12.83 8.05 27.32
N PHE A 21 13.37 6.93 27.79
CA PHE A 21 13.46 5.69 27.02
C PHE A 21 12.08 5.11 26.73
N ILE A 22 11.19 5.05 27.72
CA ILE A 22 9.79 4.62 27.55
C ILE A 22 9.05 5.56 26.58
N SER A 23 9.25 6.87 26.73
CA SER A 23 8.67 7.87 25.82
C SER A 23 9.13 7.64 24.38
N SER A 24 10.39 7.36 24.14
CA SER A 24 10.91 7.10 22.79
C SER A 24 10.29 5.86 22.14
N ILE A 25 9.95 4.84 22.94
CA ILE A 25 9.26 3.63 22.44
C ILE A 25 7.78 3.93 22.12
N VAL A 26 7.12 4.70 22.98
CA VAL A 26 5.68 5.02 22.81
C VAL A 26 5.45 5.99 21.65
N PHE A 27 6.36 6.94 21.43
CA PHE A 27 6.28 7.94 20.38
C PHE A 27 7.07 7.56 19.11
N TYR A 28 7.44 6.28 18.96
CA TYR A 28 8.04 5.84 17.71
C TYR A 28 7.02 5.99 16.58
N PRO A 29 7.27 6.85 15.55
CA PRO A 29 6.32 7.04 14.47
C PRO A 29 6.17 5.70 13.73
N LYS A 30 4.97 5.14 13.80
CA LYS A 30 4.62 4.02 12.93
C LYS A 30 4.47 4.58 11.53
N ILE A 31 5.20 4.00 10.58
CA ILE A 31 4.98 4.30 9.17
C ILE A 31 3.56 3.82 8.85
N THR A 32 2.66 4.77 8.64
CA THR A 32 1.29 4.47 8.21
C THR A 32 1.29 4.46 6.70
N PHE A 33 1.25 3.28 6.12
CA PHE A 33 0.97 3.12 4.69
C PHE A 33 -0.54 3.26 4.49
N ALA A 34 -1.00 4.41 4.02
CA ALA A 34 -2.39 4.60 3.56
C ALA A 34 -2.51 4.03 2.14
N TYR A 35 -2.92 2.74 2.01
CA TYR A 35 -2.72 2.00 0.79
C TYR A 35 -3.57 0.71 0.81
N PRO A 36 -3.85 0.00 -0.29
CA PRO A 36 -4.60 -1.26 -0.28
C PRO A 36 -4.18 -2.28 0.79
N PHE A 37 -2.99 -2.13 1.33
CA PHE A 37 -2.48 -2.85 2.49
C PHE A 37 -3.37 -2.73 3.75
N TRP A 38 -4.07 -1.61 3.96
CA TRP A 38 -5.05 -1.48 5.04
C TRP A 38 -6.26 -2.39 4.84
N ALA A 39 -6.70 -2.56 3.59
CA ALA A 39 -7.75 -3.53 3.29
C ALA A 39 -7.28 -4.94 3.61
N GLN A 40 -6.07 -5.30 3.19
CA GLN A 40 -5.44 -6.59 3.47
C GLN A 40 -5.33 -6.90 4.98
N GLN A 41 -4.98 -5.89 5.80
CA GLN A 41 -4.83 -6.07 7.25
C GLN A 41 -6.16 -6.18 8.00
N ASN A 42 -7.21 -5.52 7.52
CA ASN A 42 -8.46 -5.40 8.25
C ASN A 42 -9.59 -6.27 7.71
N TYR A 43 -9.44 -6.82 6.51
CA TYR A 43 -10.48 -7.63 5.86
C TYR A 43 -9.86 -8.88 5.24
N GLU A 44 -10.43 -10.01 5.55
CA GLU A 44 -10.04 -11.31 4.96
C GLU A 44 -10.31 -11.34 3.44
N SER A 45 -11.36 -10.64 3.00
CA SER A 45 -11.69 -10.48 1.57
C SER A 45 -11.91 -9.01 1.23
N PRO A 46 -11.38 -8.52 0.11
CA PRO A 46 -11.60 -7.15 -0.32
C PRO A 46 -13.01 -6.89 -0.85
N ARG A 47 -13.80 -7.95 -1.08
CA ARG A 47 -15.19 -7.88 -1.50
C ARG A 47 -16.08 -8.50 -0.45
N GLU A 48 -17.06 -7.75 0.02
CA GLU A 48 -18.10 -8.25 0.92
C GLU A 48 -19.08 -9.18 0.18
N ALA A 49 -19.81 -10.01 0.92
CA ALA A 49 -20.84 -10.89 0.35
C ALA A 49 -21.93 -10.13 -0.43
N THR A 50 -22.16 -8.86 -0.10
CA THR A 50 -23.05 -7.94 -0.81
C THR A 50 -22.53 -7.50 -2.17
N GLY A 51 -21.28 -7.82 -2.50
CA GLY A 51 -20.56 -7.33 -3.69
C GLY A 51 -19.87 -5.97 -3.51
N LYS A 52 -20.05 -5.32 -2.36
CA LYS A 52 -19.40 -4.05 -2.04
C LYS A 52 -17.89 -4.25 -1.85
N ILE A 53 -17.09 -3.34 -2.39
CA ILE A 53 -15.65 -3.30 -2.16
C ILE A 53 -15.36 -2.62 -0.82
N VAL A 54 -14.53 -3.24 0.01
CA VAL A 54 -14.22 -2.76 1.38
C VAL A 54 -13.59 -1.35 1.40
N CYS A 55 -12.92 -0.95 0.33
CA CYS A 55 -12.38 0.41 0.18
C CYS A 55 -13.46 1.50 0.34
N ALA A 56 -14.70 1.20 -0.06
CA ALA A 56 -15.84 2.10 0.10
C ALA A 56 -16.28 2.30 1.56
N ASN A 57 -15.70 1.59 2.53
CA ASN A 57 -15.94 1.84 3.96
C ASN A 57 -15.21 3.10 4.45
N CYS A 58 -14.14 3.51 3.76
CA CYS A 58 -13.34 4.69 4.10
C CYS A 58 -13.34 5.74 2.98
N HIS A 59 -13.39 5.31 1.70
CA HIS A 59 -13.39 6.19 0.54
C HIS A 59 -14.81 6.47 0.06
N LEU A 60 -15.24 7.74 0.17
CA LEU A 60 -16.59 8.17 -0.20
C LEU A 60 -16.70 8.62 -1.66
N ALA A 61 -15.58 8.98 -2.28
CA ALA A 61 -15.52 9.41 -3.67
C ALA A 61 -15.05 8.27 -4.57
N GLN A 62 -15.66 8.18 -5.75
CA GLN A 62 -15.27 7.23 -6.78
C GLN A 62 -14.70 7.99 -7.98
N MET A 63 -13.58 7.50 -8.50
CA MET A 63 -13.00 7.97 -9.74
C MET A 63 -13.08 6.83 -10.76
N PRO A 64 -13.63 7.04 -11.95
CA PRO A 64 -13.69 5.98 -12.95
C PRO A 64 -12.27 5.62 -13.40
N THR A 65 -11.97 4.33 -13.39
CA THR A 65 -10.75 3.77 -13.96
C THR A 65 -11.07 3.09 -15.28
N ILE A 66 -10.11 3.05 -16.18
CA ILE A 66 -10.24 2.40 -17.49
C ILE A 66 -9.34 1.18 -17.47
N ALA A 67 -9.89 0.00 -17.73
CA ALA A 67 -9.14 -1.24 -17.90
C ALA A 67 -9.08 -1.58 -19.39
N GLU A 68 -7.86 -1.73 -19.92
CA GLU A 68 -7.60 -2.21 -21.27
C GLU A 68 -7.11 -3.65 -21.19
N LEU A 69 -7.92 -4.56 -21.70
CA LEU A 69 -7.70 -5.99 -21.65
C LEU A 69 -7.77 -6.58 -23.07
N PRO A 70 -7.01 -7.64 -23.35
CA PRO A 70 -7.22 -8.40 -24.59
C PRO A 70 -8.62 -9.02 -24.60
N GLN A 71 -9.22 -9.12 -25.79
CA GLN A 71 -10.56 -9.70 -25.95
C GLN A 71 -10.60 -11.21 -25.67
N SER A 72 -9.47 -11.89 -25.85
CA SER A 72 -9.32 -13.32 -25.57
C SER A 72 -7.87 -13.63 -25.22
N VAL A 73 -7.68 -14.60 -24.36
CA VAL A 73 -6.36 -15.10 -23.95
C VAL A 73 -6.34 -16.62 -24.02
N GLY A 74 -5.20 -17.18 -24.40
CA GLY A 74 -5.01 -18.63 -24.39
C GLY A 74 -4.82 -19.16 -22.96
N ALA A 75 -5.14 -20.43 -22.76
CA ALA A 75 -4.82 -21.08 -21.51
C ALA A 75 -3.29 -21.07 -21.29
N ASP A 76 -2.87 -20.85 -20.04
CA ASP A 76 -1.46 -20.77 -19.65
C ASP A 76 -0.63 -19.74 -20.44
N SER A 77 -1.27 -18.69 -20.96
CA SER A 77 -0.60 -17.58 -21.62
C SER A 77 -0.43 -16.37 -20.69
N VAL A 78 0.63 -15.59 -20.91
CA VAL A 78 0.83 -14.30 -20.25
C VAL A 78 0.27 -13.21 -21.14
N PHE A 79 -0.47 -12.29 -20.57
CA PHE A 79 -1.00 -11.13 -21.28
C PHE A 79 -0.82 -9.85 -20.43
N LYS A 80 -0.82 -8.73 -21.10
CA LYS A 80 -0.73 -7.40 -20.48
C LYS A 80 -2.13 -6.86 -20.23
N ALA A 81 -2.43 -6.53 -18.98
CA ALA A 81 -3.60 -5.77 -18.60
C ALA A 81 -3.17 -4.36 -18.19
N VAL A 82 -3.82 -3.34 -18.73
CA VAL A 82 -3.49 -1.95 -18.45
C VAL A 82 -4.64 -1.30 -17.70
N VAL A 83 -4.38 -0.76 -16.52
CA VAL A 83 -5.36 0.02 -15.75
C VAL A 83 -4.94 1.48 -15.78
N LYS A 84 -5.77 2.32 -16.37
CA LYS A 84 -5.57 3.77 -16.41
C LYS A 84 -6.36 4.43 -15.29
N ILE A 85 -5.66 5.14 -14.42
CA ILE A 85 -6.24 5.87 -13.30
C ILE A 85 -6.13 7.35 -13.62
N PRO A 86 -7.25 8.04 -13.94
CA PRO A 86 -7.23 9.45 -14.29
C PRO A 86 -7.07 10.30 -13.02
N TYR A 87 -5.88 10.80 -12.77
CA TYR A 87 -5.64 11.74 -11.68
C TYR A 87 -5.93 13.18 -12.10
N LYS A 88 -6.28 13.99 -11.10
CA LYS A 88 -6.17 15.43 -11.21
C LYS A 88 -4.78 15.83 -10.68
N ASN A 89 -3.98 16.44 -11.53
CA ASN A 89 -2.57 16.78 -11.23
C ASN A 89 -2.39 17.78 -10.07
N ASP A 90 -3.47 18.44 -9.65
CA ASP A 90 -3.51 19.39 -8.53
C ASP A 90 -3.86 18.74 -7.18
N LEU A 91 -4.18 17.46 -7.16
CA LEU A 91 -4.47 16.76 -5.92
C LEU A 91 -3.17 16.48 -5.14
N LYS A 92 -3.25 16.73 -3.86
CA LYS A 92 -2.20 16.42 -2.88
C LYS A 92 -2.80 15.61 -1.76
N GLU A 93 -1.98 14.84 -1.08
CA GLU A 93 -2.32 14.22 0.19
C GLU A 93 -1.56 14.90 1.32
N ILE A 94 -2.01 14.67 2.55
CA ILE A 94 -1.35 15.22 3.73
C ILE A 94 -0.43 14.15 4.31
N GLY A 95 0.85 14.44 4.32
CA GLY A 95 1.87 13.58 4.90
C GLY A 95 1.77 13.49 6.43
N ALA A 96 2.54 12.58 7.01
CA ALA A 96 2.56 12.35 8.46
C ALA A 96 3.03 13.56 9.28
N ASP A 97 3.76 14.47 8.67
CA ASP A 97 4.24 15.75 9.22
C ASP A 97 3.29 16.92 8.95
N ALA A 98 2.08 16.63 8.46
CA ALA A 98 1.07 17.61 8.03
C ALA A 98 1.48 18.48 6.83
N SER A 99 2.53 18.14 6.09
CA SER A 99 2.88 18.78 4.84
C SER A 99 2.05 18.25 3.67
N GLU A 100 1.89 19.03 2.62
CA GLU A 100 1.33 18.56 1.36
C GLU A 100 2.39 17.75 0.61
N VAL A 101 2.05 16.51 0.26
CA VAL A 101 2.91 15.61 -0.50
C VAL A 101 2.21 15.15 -1.78
N PRO A 102 2.98 14.71 -2.78
CA PRO A 102 2.39 14.11 -3.99
C PRO A 102 1.49 12.94 -3.65
N LEU A 103 0.39 12.82 -4.38
CA LEU A 103 -0.55 11.72 -4.22
C LEU A 103 0.14 10.38 -4.46
N GLN A 104 -0.07 9.43 -3.56
CA GLN A 104 0.37 8.05 -3.70
C GLN A 104 -0.85 7.16 -3.87
N VAL A 105 -0.87 6.37 -4.92
CA VAL A 105 -2.04 5.55 -5.25
C VAL A 105 -1.65 4.08 -5.31
N GLY A 106 -2.54 3.26 -4.82
CA GLY A 106 -2.47 1.82 -4.99
C GLY A 106 -3.70 1.28 -5.68
N ALA A 107 -3.54 0.16 -6.33
CA ALA A 107 -4.64 -0.56 -6.93
C ALA A 107 -4.80 -1.93 -6.29
N LEU A 108 -6.05 -2.35 -6.18
CA LEU A 108 -6.42 -3.71 -5.86
C LEU A 108 -7.13 -4.30 -7.08
N VAL A 109 -6.49 -5.30 -7.66
CA VAL A 109 -6.97 -5.95 -8.89
C VAL A 109 -7.52 -7.31 -8.51
N MET A 110 -8.79 -7.53 -8.80
CA MET A 110 -9.46 -8.82 -8.60
C MET A 110 -9.70 -9.46 -9.96
N LEU A 111 -8.99 -10.54 -10.22
CA LEU A 111 -9.11 -11.33 -11.42
C LEU A 111 -10.16 -12.45 -11.21
N PRO A 112 -10.78 -12.96 -12.28
CA PRO A 112 -11.57 -14.17 -12.20
C PRO A 112 -10.75 -15.37 -11.71
N ASP A 113 -11.42 -16.38 -11.18
CA ASP A 113 -10.77 -17.62 -10.79
C ASP A 113 -9.99 -18.25 -11.95
N GLY A 114 -8.81 -18.76 -11.65
CA GLY A 114 -7.88 -19.32 -12.64
C GLY A 114 -6.90 -18.32 -13.25
N PHE A 115 -7.07 -17.03 -13.00
CA PHE A 115 -6.08 -16.01 -13.35
C PHE A 115 -5.24 -15.64 -12.14
N LYS A 116 -3.98 -15.34 -12.36
CA LYS A 116 -3.05 -14.89 -11.33
C LYS A 116 -1.94 -14.03 -11.91
N LEU A 117 -1.20 -13.36 -11.05
CA LEU A 117 0.00 -12.63 -11.46
C LEU A 117 1.01 -13.61 -12.08
N ALA A 118 1.45 -13.31 -13.29
CA ALA A 118 2.47 -14.12 -13.93
C ALA A 118 3.82 -13.98 -13.21
N PRO A 119 4.60 -15.05 -13.04
CA PRO A 119 5.97 -14.95 -12.53
C PRO A 119 6.81 -14.02 -13.39
N GLN A 120 7.70 -13.24 -12.78
CA GLN A 120 8.50 -12.22 -13.47
C GLN A 120 9.39 -12.81 -14.57
N GLU A 121 9.76 -14.07 -14.48
CA GLU A 121 10.54 -14.79 -15.51
C GLU A 121 9.77 -14.96 -16.82
N ARG A 122 8.44 -14.88 -16.75
CA ARG A 122 7.54 -14.97 -17.93
C ARG A 122 7.18 -13.61 -18.52
N TRP A 123 7.60 -12.51 -17.89
CA TRP A 123 7.32 -11.16 -18.37
C TRP A 123 8.20 -10.80 -19.55
N THR A 124 7.66 -10.07 -20.50
CA THR A 124 8.45 -9.48 -21.58
C THR A 124 9.36 -8.38 -21.04
N GLU A 125 10.44 -8.06 -21.73
CA GLU A 125 11.32 -6.97 -21.33
C GLU A 125 10.57 -5.62 -21.29
N GLU A 126 9.63 -5.40 -22.21
CA GLU A 126 8.75 -4.24 -22.22
C GLU A 126 7.96 -4.12 -20.90
N ILE A 127 7.33 -5.20 -20.44
CA ILE A 127 6.57 -5.21 -19.18
C ILE A 127 7.50 -4.95 -18.00
N LYS A 128 8.70 -5.51 -17.98
CA LYS A 128 9.67 -5.29 -16.91
C LYS A 128 10.11 -3.82 -16.81
N GLU A 129 10.39 -3.19 -17.95
CA GLU A 129 10.75 -1.76 -18.00
C GLU A 129 9.59 -0.86 -17.55
N GLU A 130 8.36 -1.14 -18.01
CA GLU A 130 7.17 -0.36 -17.67
C GLU A 130 6.73 -0.52 -16.18
N THR A 131 7.12 -1.62 -15.55
CA THR A 131 6.79 -1.91 -14.15
C THR A 131 7.95 -1.74 -13.19
N GLU A 132 9.06 -1.17 -13.65
CA GLU A 132 10.24 -0.96 -12.82
C GLU A 132 9.87 -0.08 -11.60
N GLY A 133 10.21 -0.57 -10.40
CA GLY A 133 9.90 0.11 -9.14
C GLY A 133 8.44 -0.07 -8.65
N VAL A 134 7.59 -0.74 -9.39
CA VAL A 134 6.22 -1.04 -8.96
C VAL A 134 6.21 -2.34 -8.15
N TYR A 135 5.59 -2.29 -6.98
CA TYR A 135 5.45 -3.45 -6.13
C TYR A 135 4.14 -4.20 -6.42
N PHE A 136 4.23 -5.51 -6.50
CA PHE A 136 3.10 -6.42 -6.69
C PHE A 136 3.11 -7.49 -5.61
N THR A 137 1.96 -7.77 -5.02
CA THR A 137 1.79 -8.86 -4.06
C THR A 137 0.40 -9.43 -4.11
N ASN A 138 0.23 -10.69 -3.75
CA ASN A 138 -1.09 -11.28 -3.56
C ASN A 138 -1.77 -10.67 -2.33
N TYR A 139 -3.07 -10.60 -2.35
CA TYR A 139 -3.88 -10.13 -1.21
C TYR A 139 -3.69 -11.02 0.01
N SER A 140 -3.67 -12.33 -0.20
CA SER A 140 -3.35 -13.36 0.79
C SER A 140 -2.82 -14.61 0.08
N GLU A 141 -2.22 -15.52 0.82
CA GLU A 141 -1.62 -16.75 0.26
C GLU A 141 -2.64 -17.64 -0.47
N ASP A 142 -3.90 -17.62 -0.04
CA ASP A 142 -5.01 -18.38 -0.59
C ASP A 142 -5.78 -17.65 -1.72
N LYS A 143 -5.41 -16.40 -2.03
CA LYS A 143 -6.08 -15.55 -3.03
C LYS A 143 -5.06 -15.02 -4.06
N ASP A 144 -4.52 -15.92 -4.86
CA ASP A 144 -3.54 -15.60 -5.89
C ASP A 144 -4.12 -14.84 -7.09
N ASN A 145 -5.45 -14.82 -7.21
CA ASN A 145 -6.19 -14.04 -8.20
C ASN A 145 -6.51 -12.59 -7.76
N ILE A 146 -6.14 -12.20 -6.52
CA ILE A 146 -6.33 -10.85 -6.02
C ILE A 146 -4.96 -10.22 -5.75
N ILE A 147 -4.66 -9.15 -6.46
CA ILE A 147 -3.33 -8.55 -6.51
C ILE A 147 -3.38 -7.13 -5.97
N ILE A 148 -2.46 -6.80 -5.08
CA ILE A 148 -2.18 -5.44 -4.63
C ILE A 148 -1.03 -4.90 -5.45
N VAL A 149 -1.19 -3.69 -5.98
CA VAL A 149 -0.21 -3.02 -6.83
C VAL A 149 0.13 -1.64 -6.28
N GLY A 150 1.39 -1.29 -6.30
CA GLY A 150 1.92 0.02 -5.97
C GLY A 150 2.74 0.07 -4.69
N PRO A 151 3.09 1.25 -4.10
CA PRO A 151 2.56 2.59 -4.43
C PRO A 151 2.99 3.10 -5.81
N LEU A 152 2.12 3.91 -6.40
CA LEU A 152 2.34 4.57 -7.69
C LEU A 152 2.27 6.08 -7.46
N PRO A 153 3.26 6.86 -7.94
CA PRO A 153 3.19 8.32 -7.87
C PRO A 153 1.98 8.83 -8.65
N GLY A 154 1.20 9.72 -8.05
CA GLY A 154 -0.02 10.26 -8.64
C GLY A 154 0.20 11.41 -9.61
N ASP A 155 1.41 11.66 -10.06
CA ASP A 155 1.79 12.68 -11.03
C ASP A 155 1.96 12.12 -12.46
N THR A 156 2.02 10.82 -12.59
CA THR A 156 2.08 10.10 -13.87
C THR A 156 0.78 9.33 -14.11
N LEU A 157 0.41 9.19 -15.36
CA LEU A 157 -0.68 8.31 -15.76
C LEU A 157 -0.27 6.89 -15.36
N SER A 158 -0.77 6.40 -14.24
CA SER A 158 -0.35 5.09 -13.74
C SER A 158 -0.92 4.01 -14.65
N LEU A 159 -0.07 3.43 -15.45
CA LEU A 159 -0.34 2.22 -16.20
C LEU A 159 0.09 1.05 -15.32
N ILE A 160 -0.89 0.30 -14.83
CA ILE A 160 -0.63 -0.96 -14.14
C ILE A 160 -0.64 -2.05 -15.20
N HIS A 161 0.51 -2.68 -15.40
CA HIS A 161 0.64 -3.82 -16.30
C HIS A 161 0.61 -5.11 -15.46
N ILE A 162 -0.29 -6.00 -15.77
CA ILE A 162 -0.49 -7.28 -15.06
C ILE A 162 -0.46 -8.41 -16.07
#